data_e8dbadf605c9e9d79826b6d8c273cfcf
#
_entry.id   e8dbadf605c9e9d79826b6d8c273cfcf
#
_cell.length_a   1.000
_cell.length_b   1.000
_cell.length_c   1.000
_cell.angle_alpha   90.00
_cell.angle_beta   90.00
_cell.angle_gamma   90.00
#
_symmetry.space_group_name_H-M   'P 1'
#
loop_
_entity.id
_entity.type
_entity.pdbx_description
1 polymer ?
#
loop_
_entity_poly.entity_id
_entity_poly.type
_entity_poly.pdbx_seq_one_letter_code
_entity_poly.pdbx_strand_id
1 'polypeptide(L)'
;MQIHVVRPGQTLWSIGREYGVLPGLLARFNGLTEPYRLSVGQAILILRPESLYTVQPGDTVFSIAQKFSLTQSGLYRLNPGLSSQERLYPGQVLVTSIEDRPTEKTTLLGYAYPWANERTLRGILPYADTLVPFTYGFTEAGELVEPDDEGLLALAKEFGAKMLLHLSTLTEQGSFSAQRAGALIGDDAARVALIQNIVCVMREKGFAGVDVDFEYLGRALAAGYAAFLRELADAVHAAGGYLMAALAPKTSDDQPGVLYEGHDYAAIGQETDKILLMTYEWGFTYGPPMAVAPLNAVERVVQYAVSRIEAGKLLLGFPNYAYDWTLPYEAGLTRAATLGNEAAAQLAFDTGSEIFFDEPAQTPWFSYTGMDGAVHEVWFEDVRSSFAKFGLVRQYGLRGLGYWNFMRPFAANFRY
;
A
#
# COMPACT_ATOMS: atom_id res chain seq x y z
N MET A 1 8.29 20.26 -4.60
CA MET A 1 7.22 19.71 -3.74
C MET A 1 7.44 20.19 -2.32
N GLN A 2 6.39 20.63 -1.61
CA GLN A 2 6.47 21.20 -0.26
C GLN A 2 5.35 20.67 0.62
N ILE A 3 5.58 20.52 1.92
CA ILE A 3 4.57 20.12 2.91
C ILE A 3 4.31 21.32 3.83
N HIS A 4 3.03 21.66 4.00
CA HIS A 4 2.59 22.70 4.93
C HIS A 4 1.88 22.04 6.12
N VAL A 5 2.23 22.44 7.35
CA VAL A 5 1.53 21.99 8.56
C VAL A 5 0.57 23.09 9.00
N VAL A 6 -0.71 22.75 9.12
CA VAL A 6 -1.79 23.69 9.44
C VAL A 6 -1.60 24.28 10.83
N ARG A 7 -1.69 25.61 10.93
CA ARG A 7 -1.60 26.38 12.17
C ARG A 7 -2.98 26.90 12.61
N PRO A 8 -3.14 27.28 13.88
CA PRO A 8 -4.40 27.85 14.36
C PRO A 8 -4.90 29.01 13.48
N GLY A 9 -6.18 28.99 13.12
CA GLY A 9 -6.83 30.03 12.32
C GLY A 9 -6.57 29.96 10.82
N GLN A 10 -5.73 29.06 10.32
CA GLN A 10 -5.53 28.88 8.90
C GLN A 10 -6.71 28.14 8.26
N THR A 11 -6.95 28.46 7.01
CA THR A 11 -7.94 27.82 6.15
C THR A 11 -7.26 27.41 4.84
N LEU A 12 -7.86 26.50 4.09
CA LEU A 12 -7.34 26.13 2.76
C LEU A 12 -7.20 27.34 1.82
N TRP A 13 -8.04 28.36 2.00
CA TRP A 13 -7.95 29.64 1.28
C TRP A 13 -6.71 30.46 1.65
N SER A 14 -6.41 30.56 2.97
CA SER A 14 -5.21 31.29 3.40
C SER A 14 -3.94 30.57 2.98
N ILE A 15 -3.91 29.23 3.06
CA ILE A 15 -2.79 28.39 2.59
C ILE A 15 -2.64 28.51 1.07
N GLY A 16 -3.74 28.39 0.30
CA GLY A 16 -3.70 28.56 -1.14
C GLY A 16 -3.14 29.90 -1.59
N ARG A 17 -3.51 30.97 -0.88
CA ARG A 17 -2.98 32.32 -1.14
C ARG A 17 -1.50 32.44 -0.79
N GLU A 18 -1.04 31.82 0.30
CA GLU A 18 0.37 31.80 0.70
C GLU A 18 1.27 31.16 -0.36
N TYR A 19 0.80 30.05 -0.96
CA TYR A 19 1.58 29.28 -1.95
C TYR A 19 1.23 29.57 -3.42
N GLY A 20 0.27 30.44 -3.69
CA GLY A 20 -0.17 30.75 -5.05
C GLY A 20 -0.92 29.60 -5.74
N VAL A 21 -1.57 28.71 -4.97
CA VAL A 21 -2.32 27.56 -5.49
C VAL A 21 -3.82 27.71 -5.20
N LEU A 22 -4.65 27.43 -6.20
CA LEU A 22 -6.11 27.50 -6.04
C LEU A 22 -6.58 26.53 -4.92
N PRO A 23 -7.42 26.96 -3.97
CA PRO A 23 -7.87 26.12 -2.87
C PRO A 23 -8.50 24.80 -3.32
N GLY A 24 -9.30 24.80 -4.41
CA GLY A 24 -9.89 23.60 -4.97
C GLY A 24 -8.87 22.61 -5.55
N LEU A 25 -7.70 23.08 -6.01
CA LEU A 25 -6.59 22.21 -6.43
C LEU A 25 -5.88 21.61 -5.22
N LEU A 26 -5.60 22.43 -4.19
CA LEU A 26 -5.05 21.93 -2.91
C LEU A 26 -5.96 20.86 -2.31
N ALA A 27 -7.28 21.10 -2.32
CA ALA A 27 -8.25 20.13 -1.83
C ALA A 27 -8.15 18.80 -2.58
N ARG A 28 -8.17 18.84 -3.91
CA ARG A 28 -8.07 17.64 -4.76
C ARG A 28 -6.77 16.88 -4.55
N PHE A 29 -5.64 17.56 -4.44
CA PHE A 29 -4.35 16.91 -4.22
C PHE A 29 -4.24 16.23 -2.86
N ASN A 30 -5.04 16.67 -1.88
CA ASN A 30 -5.01 16.18 -0.52
C ASN A 30 -6.25 15.35 -0.13
N GLY A 31 -7.12 15.00 -1.08
CA GLY A 31 -8.32 14.21 -0.81
C GLY A 31 -9.36 14.91 0.08
N LEU A 32 -9.31 16.25 0.17
CA LEU A 32 -10.22 17.03 1.00
C LEU A 32 -11.55 17.27 0.28
N THR A 33 -12.66 17.04 0.98
CA THR A 33 -14.03 17.29 0.50
C THR A 33 -14.59 18.60 1.09
N GLU A 34 -15.53 19.22 0.38
CA GLU A 34 -16.21 20.42 0.90
C GLU A 34 -17.18 20.08 2.04
N PRO A 35 -17.33 20.97 3.04
CA PRO A 35 -16.56 22.20 3.27
C PRO A 35 -15.15 21.84 3.73
N TYR A 36 -14.13 22.41 3.08
CA TYR A 36 -12.70 22.09 3.34
C TYR A 36 -12.32 22.33 4.80
N ARG A 37 -12.34 21.27 5.57
CA ARG A 37 -12.12 21.27 7.01
C ARG A 37 -10.68 20.84 7.30
N LEU A 38 -9.97 21.60 8.14
CA LEU A 38 -8.58 21.37 8.48
C LEU A 38 -8.39 21.35 10.00
N SER A 39 -7.69 20.33 10.49
CA SER A 39 -7.21 20.30 11.89
C SER A 39 -5.87 21.00 12.03
N VAL A 40 -5.64 21.64 13.18
CA VAL A 40 -4.30 22.12 13.54
C VAL A 40 -3.34 20.92 13.57
N GLY A 41 -2.13 21.09 13.02
CA GLY A 41 -1.16 20.00 12.90
C GLY A 41 -1.33 19.09 11.68
N GLN A 42 -2.44 19.20 10.93
CA GLN A 42 -2.64 18.45 9.68
C GLN A 42 -1.60 18.83 8.63
N ALA A 43 -1.01 17.85 7.97
CA ALA A 43 -0.08 18.08 6.87
C ALA A 43 -0.82 18.20 5.54
N ILE A 44 -0.50 19.22 4.77
CA ILE A 44 -1.06 19.51 3.45
C ILE A 44 0.07 19.47 2.41
N LEU A 45 -0.08 18.63 1.42
CA LEU A 45 0.81 18.57 0.26
C LEU A 45 0.58 19.78 -0.64
N ILE A 46 1.63 20.54 -0.90
CA ILE A 46 1.62 21.68 -1.80
C ILE A 46 2.25 21.29 -3.13
N LEU A 47 1.41 21.14 -4.14
CA LEU A 47 1.84 20.98 -5.53
C LEU A 47 1.46 22.24 -6.30
N ARG A 48 2.42 22.83 -6.99
CA ARG A 48 2.19 24.03 -7.81
C ARG A 48 1.95 23.62 -9.25
N PRO A 49 0.74 23.88 -9.79
CA PRO A 49 0.52 23.72 -11.23
C PRO A 49 1.40 24.70 -12.03
N GLU A 50 2.12 24.16 -13.00
CA GLU A 50 2.86 24.96 -13.98
C GLU A 50 1.95 25.33 -15.16
N SER A 51 1.08 24.41 -15.57
CA SER A 51 0.08 24.67 -16.62
C SER A 51 -1.29 24.11 -16.28
N LEU A 52 -2.31 24.87 -16.67
CA LEU A 52 -3.72 24.55 -16.51
C LEU A 52 -4.40 24.53 -17.88
N TYR A 53 -5.38 23.68 -18.04
CA TYR A 53 -6.22 23.62 -19.24
C TYR A 53 -7.70 23.66 -18.86
N THR A 54 -8.45 24.54 -19.53
CA THR A 54 -9.91 24.59 -19.39
C THR A 54 -10.54 23.74 -20.48
N VAL A 55 -11.26 22.69 -20.06
CA VAL A 55 -11.95 21.74 -20.94
C VAL A 55 -12.91 22.43 -21.86
N GLN A 56 -12.83 22.15 -23.17
CA GLN A 56 -13.69 22.70 -24.23
C GLN A 56 -14.78 21.68 -24.62
N PRO A 57 -15.88 22.14 -25.23
CA PRO A 57 -16.87 21.25 -25.82
C PRO A 57 -16.24 20.24 -26.80
N GLY A 58 -16.52 18.96 -26.63
CA GLY A 58 -15.95 17.87 -27.44
C GLY A 58 -14.63 17.30 -26.99
N ASP A 59 -14.02 17.86 -25.93
CA ASP A 59 -12.80 17.29 -25.34
C ASP A 59 -13.07 15.92 -24.69
N THR A 60 -12.08 15.05 -24.79
CA THR A 60 -12.00 13.78 -24.09
C THR A 60 -10.69 13.70 -23.29
N VAL A 61 -10.64 12.81 -22.32
CA VAL A 61 -9.38 12.55 -21.58
C VAL A 61 -8.25 12.18 -22.56
N PHE A 62 -8.56 11.40 -23.58
CA PHE A 62 -7.60 11.01 -24.61
C PHE A 62 -7.10 12.21 -25.42
N SER A 63 -8.01 13.07 -25.95
CA SER A 63 -7.62 14.23 -26.77
C SER A 63 -6.80 15.23 -25.96
N ILE A 64 -7.16 15.47 -24.69
CA ILE A 64 -6.40 16.36 -23.80
C ILE A 64 -5.03 15.76 -23.48
N ALA A 65 -4.95 14.48 -23.12
CA ALA A 65 -3.67 13.83 -22.85
C ALA A 65 -2.74 13.92 -24.07
N GLN A 66 -3.23 13.61 -25.27
CA GLN A 66 -2.48 13.74 -26.52
C GLN A 66 -1.99 15.19 -26.77
N LYS A 67 -2.86 16.19 -26.58
CA LYS A 67 -2.54 17.61 -26.76
C LYS A 67 -1.36 18.07 -25.89
N PHE A 68 -1.23 17.54 -24.68
CA PHE A 68 -0.18 17.90 -23.72
C PHE A 68 0.95 16.85 -23.62
N SER A 69 1.04 15.92 -24.59
CA SER A 69 2.06 14.84 -24.59
C SER A 69 2.08 14.01 -23.32
N LEU A 70 0.89 13.75 -22.75
CA LEU A 70 0.66 12.90 -21.59
C LEU A 70 0.05 11.56 -22.02
N THR A 71 0.20 10.55 -21.19
CA THR A 71 -0.68 9.37 -21.22
C THR A 71 -1.99 9.70 -20.48
N GLN A 72 -3.06 8.92 -20.70
CA GLN A 72 -4.29 9.11 -19.92
C GLN A 72 -4.02 8.92 -18.42
N SER A 73 -3.26 7.88 -18.02
CA SER A 73 -2.81 7.69 -16.62
C SER A 73 -1.98 8.89 -16.14
N GLY A 74 -1.17 9.51 -16.98
CA GLY A 74 -0.44 10.75 -16.65
C GLY A 74 -1.37 11.91 -16.35
N LEU A 75 -2.45 12.08 -17.13
CA LEU A 75 -3.45 13.12 -16.87
C LEU A 75 -4.25 12.83 -15.60
N TYR A 76 -4.60 11.55 -15.32
CA TYR A 76 -5.24 11.15 -14.06
C TYR A 76 -4.36 11.43 -12.85
N ARG A 77 -3.06 11.11 -12.94
CA ARG A 77 -2.10 11.43 -11.87
C ARG A 77 -2.04 12.90 -11.52
N LEU A 78 -2.16 13.79 -12.51
CA LEU A 78 -2.20 15.23 -12.28
C LEU A 78 -3.54 15.74 -11.75
N ASN A 79 -4.62 14.96 -11.90
CA ASN A 79 -5.99 15.35 -11.56
C ASN A 79 -6.69 14.27 -10.71
N PRO A 80 -6.38 14.18 -9.40
CA PRO A 80 -7.06 13.24 -8.52
C PRO A 80 -8.58 13.43 -8.57
N GLY A 81 -9.30 12.30 -8.52
CA GLY A 81 -10.74 12.28 -8.67
C GLY A 81 -11.22 12.25 -10.14
N LEU A 82 -10.35 12.52 -11.11
CA LEU A 82 -10.65 12.26 -12.51
C LEU A 82 -10.40 10.78 -12.80
N SER A 83 -11.47 10.03 -13.13
CA SER A 83 -11.38 8.62 -13.51
C SER A 83 -11.82 8.41 -14.95
N SER A 84 -11.52 7.22 -15.51
CA SER A 84 -11.94 6.85 -16.86
C SER A 84 -13.45 6.86 -17.08
N GLN A 85 -14.25 6.79 -16.00
CA GLN A 85 -15.71 6.83 -16.05
C GLN A 85 -16.30 8.22 -15.83
N GLU A 86 -15.51 9.18 -15.35
CA GLU A 86 -15.97 10.54 -15.13
C GLU A 86 -16.07 11.30 -16.46
N ARG A 87 -17.21 11.95 -16.67
CA ARG A 87 -17.39 12.85 -17.81
C ARG A 87 -16.64 14.15 -17.56
N LEU A 88 -15.92 14.61 -18.59
CA LEU A 88 -15.41 15.96 -18.62
C LEU A 88 -16.55 16.94 -18.90
N TYR A 89 -16.51 18.08 -18.23
CA TYR A 89 -17.47 19.17 -18.45
C TYR A 89 -16.75 20.37 -19.04
N PRO A 90 -17.30 21.01 -20.08
CA PRO A 90 -16.77 22.29 -20.56
C PRO A 90 -16.67 23.31 -19.42
N GLY A 91 -15.53 23.99 -19.34
CA GLY A 91 -15.20 24.88 -18.23
C GLY A 91 -14.48 24.24 -17.04
N GLN A 92 -14.41 22.92 -16.96
CA GLN A 92 -13.61 22.21 -15.94
C GLN A 92 -12.12 22.56 -16.12
N VAL A 93 -11.43 22.86 -15.02
CA VAL A 93 -10.00 23.15 -15.03
C VAL A 93 -9.21 21.89 -14.67
N LEU A 94 -8.30 21.50 -15.55
CA LEU A 94 -7.37 20.39 -15.38
C LEU A 94 -5.94 20.89 -15.26
N VAL A 95 -5.15 20.23 -14.42
CA VAL A 95 -3.70 20.41 -14.34
C VAL A 95 -3.06 19.56 -15.44
N THR A 96 -2.19 20.17 -16.24
CA THR A 96 -1.48 19.49 -17.33
C THR A 96 0.01 19.40 -17.10
N SER A 97 0.57 20.22 -16.19
CA SER A 97 1.91 20.03 -15.62
C SER A 97 2.00 20.62 -14.22
N ILE A 98 2.98 20.15 -13.44
CA ILE A 98 3.33 20.66 -12.10
C ILE A 98 4.81 21.02 -12.08
N GLU A 99 5.16 22.03 -11.26
CA GLU A 99 6.55 22.31 -10.91
C GLU A 99 7.15 21.10 -10.15
N ASP A 100 8.47 20.93 -10.20
CA ASP A 100 9.20 19.92 -9.43
C ASP A 100 8.66 18.47 -9.60
N ARG A 101 8.49 18.02 -10.84
CA ARG A 101 8.13 16.62 -11.09
C ARG A 101 9.19 15.68 -10.53
N PRO A 102 8.79 14.62 -9.79
CA PRO A 102 9.73 13.55 -9.46
C PRO A 102 10.35 12.98 -10.74
N THR A 103 11.67 12.90 -10.79
CA THR A 103 12.40 12.35 -11.93
C THR A 103 12.68 10.87 -11.79
N GLU A 104 12.62 10.34 -10.57
CA GLU A 104 12.89 8.94 -10.27
C GLU A 104 11.60 8.11 -10.35
N LYS A 105 11.70 6.98 -11.02
CA LYS A 105 10.60 6.02 -11.14
C LYS A 105 10.71 4.99 -10.02
N THR A 106 9.78 5.04 -9.08
CA THR A 106 9.65 4.08 -7.98
C THR A 106 8.55 3.07 -8.31
N THR A 107 8.79 1.79 -8.10
CA THR A 107 7.77 0.74 -8.27
C THR A 107 6.72 0.85 -7.17
N LEU A 108 5.45 0.90 -7.53
CA LEU A 108 4.32 0.86 -6.61
C LEU A 108 3.49 -0.40 -6.86
N LEU A 109 3.41 -1.22 -5.83
CA LEU A 109 2.59 -2.43 -5.78
C LEU A 109 1.55 -2.28 -4.67
N GLY A 110 0.35 -2.82 -4.84
CA GLY A 110 -0.62 -2.84 -3.73
C GLY A 110 -1.61 -3.98 -3.82
N TYR A 111 -2.04 -4.41 -2.65
CA TYR A 111 -3.00 -5.49 -2.47
C TYR A 111 -4.43 -4.93 -2.45
N ALA A 112 -5.36 -5.68 -3.02
CA ALA A 112 -6.78 -5.37 -2.93
C ALA A 112 -7.60 -6.65 -2.77
N TYR A 113 -8.63 -6.58 -1.92
CA TYR A 113 -9.64 -7.63 -1.87
C TYR A 113 -10.55 -7.56 -3.10
N PRO A 114 -11.14 -8.68 -3.56
CA PRO A 114 -12.06 -8.71 -4.70
C PRO A 114 -13.24 -7.72 -4.60
N TRP A 115 -13.70 -7.43 -3.39
CA TRP A 115 -14.80 -6.47 -3.11
C TRP A 115 -14.32 -5.02 -2.93
N ALA A 116 -13.10 -4.68 -3.32
CA ALA A 116 -12.59 -3.32 -3.22
C ALA A 116 -13.48 -2.32 -3.98
N ASN A 117 -13.64 -1.14 -3.39
CA ASN A 117 -14.42 -0.09 -4.03
C ASN A 117 -13.76 0.36 -5.34
N GLU A 118 -14.44 0.17 -6.46
CA GLU A 118 -13.95 0.48 -7.80
C GLU A 118 -13.50 1.94 -7.94
N ARG A 119 -14.25 2.90 -7.38
CA ARG A 119 -13.89 4.32 -7.43
C ARG A 119 -12.57 4.58 -6.71
N THR A 120 -12.33 3.93 -5.57
CA THR A 120 -11.06 4.02 -4.83
C THR A 120 -9.92 3.48 -5.68
N LEU A 121 -10.07 2.28 -6.25
CA LEU A 121 -9.05 1.68 -7.12
C LEU A 121 -8.75 2.54 -8.34
N ARG A 122 -9.76 3.11 -9.00
CA ARG A 122 -9.58 4.03 -10.13
C ARG A 122 -8.80 5.28 -9.76
N GLY A 123 -8.87 5.72 -8.50
CA GLY A 123 -8.06 6.83 -7.98
C GLY A 123 -6.59 6.47 -7.76
N ILE A 124 -6.28 5.20 -7.51
CA ILE A 124 -4.95 4.69 -7.14
C ILE A 124 -4.21 4.08 -8.35
N LEU A 125 -4.91 3.30 -9.17
CA LEU A 125 -4.31 2.53 -10.28
C LEU A 125 -3.51 3.36 -11.29
N PRO A 126 -3.80 4.65 -11.56
CA PRO A 126 -2.90 5.47 -12.37
C PRO A 126 -1.46 5.56 -11.87
N TYR A 127 -1.23 5.32 -10.58
CA TYR A 127 0.09 5.35 -9.94
C TYR A 127 0.71 3.97 -9.77
N ALA A 128 -0.10 2.91 -9.74
CA ALA A 128 0.35 1.56 -9.45
C ALA A 128 0.97 0.87 -10.67
N ASP A 129 2.11 0.21 -10.48
CA ASP A 129 2.71 -0.70 -11.48
C ASP A 129 2.10 -2.10 -11.39
N THR A 130 1.65 -2.49 -10.19
CA THR A 130 1.16 -3.86 -9.94
C THR A 130 -0.02 -3.82 -8.96
N LEU A 131 -1.09 -4.54 -9.30
CA LEU A 131 -2.23 -4.83 -8.43
C LEU A 131 -2.18 -6.32 -8.06
N VAL A 132 -2.39 -6.64 -6.78
CA VAL A 132 -2.33 -8.01 -6.25
C VAL A 132 -3.67 -8.36 -5.61
N PRO A 133 -4.46 -9.28 -6.19
CA PRO A 133 -5.72 -9.74 -5.60
C PRO A 133 -5.45 -10.58 -4.36
N PHE A 134 -6.01 -10.21 -3.23
CA PHE A 134 -5.87 -10.93 -1.98
C PHE A 134 -7.11 -11.79 -1.76
N THR A 135 -7.09 -13.12 -1.82
CA THR A 135 -5.94 -14.03 -1.95
C THR A 135 -6.39 -15.37 -2.57
N TYR A 136 -5.50 -16.04 -3.25
CA TYR A 136 -5.64 -17.44 -3.63
C TYR A 136 -5.25 -18.33 -2.45
N GLY A 137 -6.06 -19.35 -2.19
CA GLY A 137 -5.75 -20.41 -1.24
C GLY A 137 -5.42 -21.72 -1.95
N PHE A 138 -5.18 -22.77 -1.19
CA PHE A 138 -4.99 -24.11 -1.71
C PHE A 138 -5.46 -25.19 -0.71
N THR A 139 -5.78 -26.37 -1.25
CA THR A 139 -6.11 -27.56 -0.47
C THR A 139 -4.86 -28.37 -0.12
N GLU A 140 -4.95 -29.28 0.85
CA GLU A 140 -3.84 -30.21 1.19
C GLU A 140 -3.44 -31.10 -0.01
N ALA A 141 -4.34 -31.33 -0.98
CA ALA A 141 -4.06 -32.07 -2.21
C ALA A 141 -3.40 -31.22 -3.32
N GLY A 142 -3.14 -29.94 -3.09
CA GLY A 142 -2.54 -29.04 -4.07
C GLY A 142 -3.52 -28.45 -5.08
N GLU A 143 -4.84 -28.52 -4.82
CA GLU A 143 -5.83 -27.82 -5.63
C GLU A 143 -5.82 -26.33 -5.28
N LEU A 144 -5.87 -25.46 -6.30
CA LEU A 144 -5.92 -24.00 -6.10
C LEU A 144 -7.35 -23.55 -5.81
N VAL A 145 -7.51 -22.70 -4.80
CA VAL A 145 -8.78 -22.06 -4.44
C VAL A 145 -8.74 -20.60 -4.89
N GLU A 146 -9.53 -20.26 -5.88
CA GLU A 146 -9.49 -18.96 -6.54
C GLU A 146 -10.48 -17.98 -5.91
N PRO A 147 -10.09 -16.70 -5.72
CA PRO A 147 -11.04 -15.64 -5.39
C PRO A 147 -11.81 -15.18 -6.64
N ASP A 148 -12.92 -14.46 -6.44
CA ASP A 148 -13.61 -13.74 -7.52
C ASP A 148 -12.84 -12.45 -7.86
N ASP A 149 -11.83 -12.54 -8.70
CA ASP A 149 -10.92 -11.45 -9.05
C ASP A 149 -11.16 -10.81 -10.43
N GLU A 150 -12.23 -11.20 -11.14
CA GLU A 150 -12.54 -10.69 -12.49
C GLU A 150 -12.61 -9.17 -12.56
N GLY A 151 -13.23 -8.53 -11.55
CA GLY A 151 -13.31 -7.07 -11.46
C GLY A 151 -11.94 -6.40 -11.32
N LEU A 152 -11.04 -7.00 -10.54
CA LEU A 152 -9.66 -6.51 -10.38
C LEU A 152 -8.84 -6.69 -11.66
N LEU A 153 -9.00 -7.83 -12.35
CA LEU A 153 -8.36 -8.10 -13.64
C LEU A 153 -8.77 -7.07 -14.71
N ALA A 154 -10.08 -6.76 -14.79
CA ALA A 154 -10.60 -5.76 -15.72
C ALA A 154 -10.01 -4.37 -15.46
N LEU A 155 -9.95 -3.94 -14.19
CA LEU A 155 -9.37 -2.66 -13.80
C LEU A 155 -7.86 -2.60 -14.05
N ALA A 156 -7.11 -3.63 -13.69
CA ALA A 156 -5.68 -3.69 -13.93
C ALA A 156 -5.37 -3.56 -15.43
N LYS A 157 -6.12 -4.28 -16.27
CA LYS A 157 -6.01 -4.21 -17.73
C LYS A 157 -6.31 -2.80 -18.27
N GLU A 158 -7.36 -2.15 -17.77
CA GLU A 158 -7.75 -0.80 -18.18
C GLU A 158 -6.63 0.22 -17.91
N PHE A 159 -6.00 0.14 -16.73
CA PHE A 159 -4.94 1.08 -16.32
C PHE A 159 -3.53 0.63 -16.74
N GLY A 160 -3.38 -0.56 -17.32
CA GLY A 160 -2.09 -1.12 -17.72
C GLY A 160 -1.22 -1.56 -16.55
N ALA A 161 -1.82 -1.82 -15.38
CA ALA A 161 -1.13 -2.39 -14.23
C ALA A 161 -0.92 -3.89 -14.43
N LYS A 162 0.22 -4.41 -13.99
CA LYS A 162 0.48 -5.86 -13.92
C LYS A 162 -0.33 -6.48 -12.79
N MET A 163 -0.59 -7.78 -12.88
CA MET A 163 -1.17 -8.53 -11.77
C MET A 163 -0.28 -9.71 -11.39
N LEU A 164 -0.29 -10.06 -10.10
CA LEU A 164 0.34 -11.26 -9.57
C LEU A 164 -0.73 -12.17 -8.97
N LEU A 165 -0.59 -13.48 -9.16
CA LEU A 165 -1.33 -14.46 -8.40
C LEU A 165 -0.77 -14.45 -6.97
N HIS A 166 -1.56 -14.04 -5.99
CA HIS A 166 -1.15 -14.03 -4.58
C HIS A 166 -1.57 -15.33 -3.90
N LEU A 167 -0.60 -16.12 -3.50
CA LEU A 167 -0.80 -17.39 -2.84
C LEU A 167 -0.56 -17.26 -1.34
N SER A 168 -1.55 -17.59 -0.51
CA SER A 168 -1.40 -17.59 0.93
C SER A 168 -1.90 -18.85 1.61
N THR A 169 -1.50 -19.04 2.86
CA THR A 169 -2.04 -20.10 3.74
C THR A 169 -3.26 -19.66 4.52
N LEU A 170 -3.89 -18.54 4.13
CA LEU A 170 -5.07 -18.00 4.79
C LEU A 170 -6.22 -19.02 4.70
N THR A 171 -6.86 -19.29 5.83
CA THR A 171 -8.02 -20.18 5.92
C THR A 171 -9.32 -19.39 5.74
N GLU A 172 -10.42 -20.10 5.54
CA GLU A 172 -11.77 -19.51 5.47
C GLU A 172 -12.17 -18.82 6.79
N GLN A 173 -11.50 -19.15 7.90
CA GLN A 173 -11.66 -18.51 9.21
C GLN A 173 -10.84 -17.22 9.36
N GLY A 174 -10.07 -16.83 8.33
CA GLY A 174 -9.29 -15.59 8.32
C GLY A 174 -7.98 -15.65 9.11
N SER A 175 -7.38 -16.85 9.27
CA SER A 175 -6.07 -17.02 9.92
C SER A 175 -5.10 -17.76 9.00
N PHE A 176 -3.82 -17.42 9.08
CA PHE A 176 -2.76 -18.16 8.40
C PHE A 176 -2.50 -19.52 9.06
N SER A 177 -2.28 -20.56 8.26
CA SER A 177 -2.15 -21.95 8.73
C SER A 177 -0.76 -22.51 8.45
N ALA A 178 0.08 -22.57 9.48
CA ALA A 178 1.35 -23.30 9.43
C ALA A 178 1.16 -24.80 9.15
N GLN A 179 0.03 -25.38 9.59
CA GLN A 179 -0.30 -26.78 9.32
C GLN A 179 -0.52 -27.02 7.82
N ARG A 180 -1.27 -26.13 7.14
CA ARG A 180 -1.50 -26.20 5.67
C ARG A 180 -0.18 -26.06 4.91
N ALA A 181 0.68 -25.11 5.31
CA ALA A 181 2.03 -24.99 4.75
C ALA A 181 2.87 -26.24 4.97
N GLY A 182 2.87 -26.80 6.19
CA GLY A 182 3.62 -28.02 6.53
C GLY A 182 3.15 -29.24 5.76
N ALA A 183 1.84 -29.42 5.57
CA ALA A 183 1.28 -30.50 4.77
C ALA A 183 1.76 -30.40 3.30
N LEU A 184 1.65 -29.21 2.70
CA LEU A 184 2.15 -28.97 1.34
C LEU A 184 3.66 -29.23 1.21
N ILE A 185 4.46 -28.68 2.11
CA ILE A 185 5.93 -28.82 2.08
C ILE A 185 6.34 -30.30 2.23
N GLY A 186 5.59 -31.08 3.00
CA GLY A 186 5.87 -32.49 3.27
C GLY A 186 5.38 -33.47 2.19
N ASP A 187 4.58 -33.05 1.22
CA ASP A 187 3.99 -33.90 0.18
C ASP A 187 4.42 -33.45 -1.22
N ASP A 188 5.30 -34.24 -1.84
CA ASP A 188 5.83 -33.98 -3.20
C ASP A 188 4.72 -33.94 -4.26
N ALA A 189 3.71 -34.81 -4.14
CA ALA A 189 2.62 -34.87 -5.11
C ALA A 189 1.74 -33.63 -5.03
N ALA A 190 1.40 -33.19 -3.80
CA ALA A 190 0.64 -31.98 -3.57
C ALA A 190 1.39 -30.73 -4.04
N ARG A 191 2.71 -30.64 -3.79
CA ARG A 191 3.53 -29.52 -4.29
C ARG A 191 3.53 -29.44 -5.81
N VAL A 192 3.78 -30.58 -6.49
CA VAL A 192 3.77 -30.62 -7.97
C VAL A 192 2.40 -30.24 -8.51
N ALA A 193 1.31 -30.76 -7.93
CA ALA A 193 -0.05 -30.41 -8.33
C ALA A 193 -0.34 -28.91 -8.17
N LEU A 194 0.00 -28.33 -7.01
CA LEU A 194 -0.20 -26.91 -6.76
C LEU A 194 0.58 -26.03 -7.73
N ILE A 195 1.86 -26.32 -7.96
CA ILE A 195 2.70 -25.57 -8.90
C ILE A 195 2.13 -25.61 -10.32
N GLN A 196 1.66 -26.78 -10.76
CA GLN A 196 1.01 -26.93 -12.08
C GLN A 196 -0.28 -26.09 -12.18
N ASN A 197 -1.13 -26.12 -11.15
CA ASN A 197 -2.36 -25.34 -11.09
C ASN A 197 -2.07 -23.84 -11.10
N ILE A 198 -1.09 -23.38 -10.31
CA ILE A 198 -0.65 -21.97 -10.29
C ILE A 198 -0.20 -21.51 -11.68
N VAL A 199 0.66 -22.28 -12.35
CA VAL A 199 1.16 -21.94 -13.69
C VAL A 199 0.05 -21.93 -14.73
N CYS A 200 -0.92 -22.85 -14.62
CA CYS A 200 -2.09 -22.89 -15.48
C CYS A 200 -2.92 -21.60 -15.35
N VAL A 201 -3.33 -21.25 -14.13
CA VAL A 201 -4.13 -20.05 -13.84
C VAL A 201 -3.35 -18.77 -14.17
N MET A 202 -2.04 -18.72 -13.87
CA MET A 202 -1.19 -17.60 -14.22
C MET A 202 -1.22 -17.31 -15.73
N ARG A 203 -1.14 -18.35 -16.57
CA ARG A 203 -1.20 -18.21 -18.03
C ARG A 203 -2.61 -17.86 -18.51
N GLU A 204 -3.63 -18.50 -17.97
CA GLU A 204 -5.03 -18.29 -18.36
C GLU A 204 -5.48 -16.85 -18.08
N LYS A 205 -5.20 -16.34 -16.89
CA LYS A 205 -5.58 -14.98 -16.47
C LYS A 205 -4.57 -13.90 -16.86
N GLY A 206 -3.39 -14.28 -17.38
CA GLY A 206 -2.37 -13.33 -17.82
C GLY A 206 -1.63 -12.66 -16.67
N PHE A 207 -1.45 -13.33 -15.53
CA PHE A 207 -0.65 -12.81 -14.43
C PHE A 207 0.83 -12.71 -14.84
N ALA A 208 1.49 -11.63 -14.38
CA ALA A 208 2.91 -11.39 -14.66
C ALA A 208 3.86 -12.24 -13.79
N GLY A 209 3.32 -12.94 -12.81
CA GLY A 209 4.05 -13.79 -11.88
C GLY A 209 3.21 -14.18 -10.68
N VAL A 210 3.89 -14.65 -9.64
CA VAL A 210 3.28 -15.15 -8.40
C VAL A 210 3.88 -14.41 -7.22
N ASP A 211 3.06 -14.13 -6.21
CA ASP A 211 3.44 -13.59 -4.92
C ASP A 211 3.05 -14.60 -3.83
N VAL A 212 3.99 -14.98 -2.97
CA VAL A 212 3.76 -15.99 -1.92
C VAL A 212 3.84 -15.35 -0.55
N ASP A 213 2.78 -15.51 0.23
CA ASP A 213 2.64 -14.98 1.58
C ASP A 213 2.28 -16.12 2.57
N PHE A 214 3.31 -16.82 3.03
CA PHE A 214 3.18 -17.88 4.02
C PHE A 214 3.69 -17.39 5.37
N GLU A 215 2.78 -17.08 6.27
CA GLU A 215 3.10 -16.56 7.59
C GLU A 215 3.09 -17.65 8.69
N TYR A 216 3.70 -17.34 9.84
CA TYR A 216 3.73 -18.17 11.05
C TYR A 216 4.31 -19.58 10.87
N LEU A 217 5.25 -19.75 9.95
CA LEU A 217 5.79 -21.06 9.57
C LEU A 217 6.62 -21.73 10.68
N GLY A 218 7.27 -20.94 11.54
CA GLY A 218 8.24 -21.43 12.51
C GLY A 218 9.51 -22.00 11.88
N ARG A 219 10.52 -22.25 12.72
CA ARG A 219 11.88 -22.66 12.29
C ARG A 219 11.91 -24.00 11.53
N ALA A 220 11.04 -24.93 11.93
CA ALA A 220 11.03 -26.27 11.36
C ALA A 220 10.68 -26.31 9.87
N LEU A 221 9.92 -25.33 9.38
CA LEU A 221 9.48 -25.25 7.99
C LEU A 221 10.38 -24.35 7.11
N ALA A 222 11.33 -23.61 7.70
CA ALA A 222 12.13 -22.61 6.96
C ALA A 222 12.85 -23.17 5.73
N ALA A 223 13.58 -24.30 5.89
CA ALA A 223 14.31 -24.93 4.79
C ALA A 223 13.37 -25.50 3.70
N GLY A 224 12.26 -26.13 4.12
CA GLY A 224 11.25 -26.63 3.21
C GLY A 224 10.53 -25.52 2.45
N TYR A 225 10.27 -24.39 3.10
CA TYR A 225 9.68 -23.22 2.44
C TYR A 225 10.60 -22.63 1.37
N ALA A 226 11.90 -22.46 1.65
CA ALA A 226 12.85 -22.01 0.64
C ALA A 226 12.95 -23.01 -0.55
N ALA A 227 12.91 -24.32 -0.27
CA ALA A 227 12.89 -25.33 -1.33
C ALA A 227 11.62 -25.26 -2.19
N PHE A 228 10.45 -25.07 -1.57
CA PHE A 228 9.19 -24.87 -2.30
C PHE A 228 9.25 -23.60 -3.18
N LEU A 229 9.79 -22.49 -2.67
CA LEU A 229 9.93 -21.27 -3.47
C LEU A 229 10.85 -21.47 -4.68
N ARG A 230 11.92 -22.25 -4.56
CA ARG A 230 12.78 -22.60 -5.69
C ARG A 230 12.03 -23.41 -6.76
N GLU A 231 11.32 -24.49 -6.35
CA GLU A 231 10.52 -25.30 -7.28
C GLU A 231 9.47 -24.44 -8.01
N LEU A 232 8.80 -23.55 -7.28
CA LEU A 232 7.82 -22.63 -7.83
C LEU A 232 8.47 -21.60 -8.76
N ALA A 233 9.63 -21.02 -8.37
CA ALA A 233 10.38 -20.06 -9.20
C ALA A 233 10.75 -20.67 -10.55
N ASP A 234 11.30 -21.90 -10.58
CA ASP A 234 11.66 -22.60 -11.81
C ASP A 234 10.46 -22.73 -12.75
N ALA A 235 9.29 -23.10 -12.22
CA ALA A 235 8.07 -23.28 -13.01
C ALA A 235 7.50 -21.93 -13.50
N VAL A 236 7.51 -20.90 -12.66
CA VAL A 236 7.03 -19.55 -12.99
C VAL A 236 7.94 -18.90 -14.03
N HIS A 237 9.28 -19.02 -13.90
CA HIS A 237 10.24 -18.53 -14.88
C HIS A 237 10.09 -19.24 -16.23
N ALA A 238 9.90 -20.56 -16.23
CA ALA A 238 9.63 -21.33 -17.46
C ALA A 238 8.31 -20.88 -18.15
N ALA A 239 7.39 -20.30 -17.39
CA ALA A 239 6.16 -19.71 -17.91
C ALA A 239 6.31 -18.22 -18.33
N GLY A 240 7.50 -17.62 -18.16
CA GLY A 240 7.79 -16.22 -18.49
C GLY A 240 7.38 -15.21 -17.42
N GLY A 241 7.05 -15.68 -16.22
CA GLY A 241 6.71 -14.84 -15.06
C GLY A 241 7.89 -14.57 -14.13
N TYR A 242 7.61 -13.96 -12.97
CA TYR A 242 8.57 -13.78 -11.89
C TYR A 242 7.95 -14.15 -10.53
N LEU A 243 8.79 -14.53 -9.58
CA LEU A 243 8.38 -14.89 -8.23
C LEU A 243 8.64 -13.75 -7.24
N MET A 244 7.65 -13.41 -6.43
CA MET A 244 7.74 -12.52 -5.29
C MET A 244 7.37 -13.29 -4.01
N ALA A 245 7.92 -12.87 -2.87
CA ALA A 245 7.48 -13.34 -1.55
C ALA A 245 7.32 -12.18 -0.57
N ALA A 246 6.35 -12.29 0.35
CA ALA A 246 6.19 -11.38 1.48
C ALA A 246 6.94 -11.94 2.69
N LEU A 247 7.71 -11.08 3.39
CA LEU A 247 8.51 -11.47 4.54
C LEU A 247 8.16 -10.67 5.79
N ALA A 248 8.04 -11.37 6.92
CA ALA A 248 7.91 -10.78 8.24
C ALA A 248 9.10 -9.84 8.58
N PRO A 249 8.88 -8.75 9.32
CA PRO A 249 9.90 -7.71 9.54
C PRO A 249 10.96 -8.14 10.58
N LYS A 250 12.06 -8.73 10.12
CA LYS A 250 13.19 -9.19 10.97
C LYS A 250 14.29 -8.13 11.07
N THR A 251 15.01 -8.18 12.19
CA THR A 251 16.22 -7.35 12.45
C THR A 251 17.45 -8.19 12.74
N SER A 252 17.33 -9.54 12.78
CA SER A 252 18.43 -10.49 12.92
C SER A 252 18.04 -11.87 12.43
N ASP A 253 19.04 -12.74 12.18
CA ASP A 253 18.80 -14.14 11.78
C ASP A 253 18.07 -14.92 12.89
N ASP A 254 18.44 -14.67 14.13
CA ASP A 254 17.94 -15.39 15.33
C ASP A 254 16.75 -14.71 16.00
N GLN A 255 16.04 -13.80 15.30
CA GLN A 255 14.87 -13.15 15.89
C GLN A 255 13.81 -14.21 16.26
N PRO A 256 13.45 -14.32 17.56
CA PRO A 256 12.52 -15.35 18.02
C PRO A 256 11.08 -15.03 17.66
N GLY A 257 10.27 -16.07 17.51
CA GLY A 257 8.84 -15.99 17.27
C GLY A 257 8.42 -16.68 15.97
N VAL A 258 7.28 -17.39 16.04
CA VAL A 258 6.77 -18.21 14.94
C VAL A 258 6.53 -17.43 13.66
N LEU A 259 6.25 -16.12 13.76
CA LEU A 259 6.12 -15.22 12.61
C LEU A 259 7.44 -15.05 11.85
N TYR A 260 8.57 -15.03 12.56
CA TYR A 260 9.88 -14.66 12.04
C TYR A 260 10.76 -15.83 11.65
N GLU A 261 10.71 -16.92 12.46
CA GLU A 261 11.69 -18.03 12.40
C GLU A 261 11.62 -18.82 11.09
N GLY A 262 10.46 -18.85 10.44
CA GLY A 262 10.27 -19.52 9.14
C GLY A 262 10.83 -18.74 7.95
N HIS A 263 11.14 -17.46 8.12
CA HIS A 263 11.64 -16.58 7.06
C HIS A 263 13.17 -16.43 7.12
N ASP A 264 13.86 -17.33 6.43
CA ASP A 264 15.32 -17.16 6.16
C ASP A 264 15.49 -16.17 5.00
N TYR A 265 15.87 -14.94 5.32
CA TYR A 265 16.00 -13.86 4.33
C TYR A 265 17.01 -14.18 3.23
N ALA A 266 18.16 -14.78 3.60
CA ALA A 266 19.20 -15.11 2.64
C ALA A 266 18.75 -16.22 1.67
N ALA A 267 18.16 -17.30 2.22
CA ALA A 267 17.68 -18.41 1.40
C ALA A 267 16.52 -17.98 0.50
N ILE A 268 15.50 -17.28 1.03
CA ILE A 268 14.35 -16.80 0.25
C ILE A 268 14.79 -15.77 -0.79
N GLY A 269 15.72 -14.88 -0.43
CA GLY A 269 16.25 -13.86 -1.34
C GLY A 269 16.99 -14.43 -2.55
N GLN A 270 17.55 -15.65 -2.45
CA GLN A 270 18.17 -16.35 -3.58
C GLN A 270 17.13 -16.88 -4.56
N GLU A 271 16.00 -17.36 -4.07
CA GLU A 271 14.97 -18.05 -4.86
C GLU A 271 13.93 -17.11 -5.48
N THR A 272 13.86 -15.84 -5.03
CA THR A 272 12.83 -14.88 -5.46
C THR A 272 13.41 -13.73 -6.27
N ASP A 273 12.62 -13.17 -7.18
CA ASP A 273 12.97 -11.97 -7.97
C ASP A 273 12.67 -10.68 -7.24
N LYS A 274 11.64 -10.70 -6.39
CA LYS A 274 11.22 -9.56 -5.57
C LYS A 274 10.78 -10.03 -4.19
N ILE A 275 10.87 -9.11 -3.24
CA ILE A 275 10.46 -9.36 -1.86
C ILE A 275 9.73 -8.14 -1.33
N LEU A 276 8.57 -8.34 -0.74
CA LEU A 276 7.90 -7.36 0.10
C LEU A 276 8.34 -7.56 1.55
N LEU A 277 8.96 -6.56 2.15
CA LEU A 277 9.14 -6.50 3.60
C LEU A 277 7.85 -5.98 4.22
N MET A 278 7.19 -6.77 5.06
CA MET A 278 5.94 -6.38 5.75
C MET A 278 6.22 -5.43 6.91
N THR A 279 6.77 -4.25 6.62
CA THR A 279 7.21 -3.22 7.58
C THR A 279 6.04 -2.41 8.14
N TYR A 280 5.08 -3.09 8.72
CA TYR A 280 3.90 -2.53 9.39
C TYR A 280 3.44 -3.45 10.53
N GLU A 281 2.34 -3.10 11.23
CA GLU A 281 1.76 -3.82 12.37
C GLU A 281 2.64 -3.81 13.64
N TRP A 282 3.46 -2.75 13.87
CA TRP A 282 3.99 -2.49 15.21
C TRP A 282 2.87 -2.06 16.14
N GLY A 283 2.13 -0.99 15.80
CA GLY A 283 0.77 -0.78 16.30
C GLY A 283 -0.19 -1.64 15.49
N PHE A 284 -0.96 -2.49 16.16
CA PHE A 284 -1.90 -3.41 15.53
C PHE A 284 -3.18 -3.55 16.34
N THR A 285 -4.19 -4.17 15.76
CA THR A 285 -5.55 -4.26 16.29
C THR A 285 -5.65 -4.66 17.77
N TYR A 286 -4.78 -5.55 18.26
CA TYR A 286 -4.82 -6.05 19.63
C TYR A 286 -3.63 -5.59 20.48
N GLY A 287 -2.73 -4.82 19.92
CA GLY A 287 -1.59 -4.22 20.60
C GLY A 287 -1.92 -2.88 21.26
N PRO A 288 -1.00 -2.35 22.06
CA PRO A 288 -1.16 -1.01 22.64
C PRO A 288 -1.08 0.08 21.56
N PRO A 289 -1.66 1.27 21.83
CA PRO A 289 -1.57 2.42 20.92
C PRO A 289 -0.13 2.77 20.58
N MET A 290 0.18 2.76 19.29
CA MET A 290 1.46 3.24 18.74
C MET A 290 1.38 3.32 17.21
N ALA A 291 2.41 3.93 16.59
CA ALA A 291 2.53 3.99 15.15
C ALA A 291 2.48 2.59 14.50
N VAL A 292 1.71 2.46 13.42
CA VAL A 292 1.59 1.19 12.65
C VAL A 292 2.93 0.82 12.02
N ALA A 293 3.66 1.80 11.50
CA ALA A 293 4.97 1.61 10.86
C ALA A 293 5.95 2.71 11.29
N PRO A 294 6.45 2.67 12.56
CA PRO A 294 7.39 3.67 13.06
C PRO A 294 8.71 3.62 12.30
N LEU A 295 9.11 4.77 11.71
CA LEU A 295 10.24 4.85 10.77
C LEU A 295 11.54 4.26 11.34
N ASN A 296 11.83 4.53 12.60
CA ASN A 296 13.01 4.00 13.28
C ASN A 296 13.02 2.47 13.42
N ALA A 297 11.85 1.82 13.50
CA ALA A 297 11.74 0.36 13.49
C ALA A 297 11.80 -0.19 12.06
N VAL A 298 11.11 0.47 11.13
CA VAL A 298 11.15 0.16 9.69
C VAL A 298 12.59 0.19 9.17
N GLU A 299 13.36 1.23 9.50
CA GLU A 299 14.74 1.36 9.06
C GLU A 299 15.64 0.23 9.57
N ARG A 300 15.48 -0.23 10.81
CA ARG A 300 16.24 -1.40 11.32
C ARG A 300 15.97 -2.68 10.52
N VAL A 301 14.72 -2.88 10.11
CA VAL A 301 14.37 -4.01 9.23
C VAL A 301 15.03 -3.86 7.87
N VAL A 302 14.99 -2.67 7.27
CA VAL A 302 15.64 -2.40 5.98
C VAL A 302 17.14 -2.63 6.07
N GLN A 303 17.81 -2.13 7.11
CA GLN A 303 19.25 -2.33 7.33
C GLN A 303 19.64 -3.81 7.40
N TYR A 304 18.85 -4.60 8.12
CA TYR A 304 19.04 -6.05 8.16
C TYR A 304 18.77 -6.68 6.79
N ALA A 305 17.65 -6.34 6.14
CA ALA A 305 17.27 -6.93 4.86
C ALA A 305 18.32 -6.70 3.76
N VAL A 306 18.84 -5.48 3.60
CA VAL A 306 19.88 -5.18 2.59
C VAL A 306 21.23 -5.84 2.90
N SER A 307 21.44 -6.31 4.12
CA SER A 307 22.61 -7.11 4.47
C SER A 307 22.50 -8.59 4.04
N ARG A 308 21.32 -9.05 3.67
CA ARG A 308 20.98 -10.44 3.30
C ARG A 308 20.51 -10.58 1.87
N ILE A 309 19.87 -9.55 1.31
CA ILE A 309 19.16 -9.56 0.04
C ILE A 309 19.60 -8.33 -0.76
N GLU A 310 19.71 -8.48 -2.07
CA GLU A 310 20.00 -7.36 -2.96
C GLU A 310 18.90 -6.29 -2.86
N ALA A 311 19.27 -5.04 -2.59
CA ALA A 311 18.36 -3.93 -2.36
C ALA A 311 17.35 -3.72 -3.52
N GLY A 312 17.79 -3.92 -4.76
CA GLY A 312 16.96 -3.82 -5.96
C GLY A 312 15.83 -4.88 -6.07
N LYS A 313 15.84 -5.92 -5.22
CA LYS A 313 14.73 -6.88 -5.09
C LYS A 313 13.68 -6.44 -4.07
N LEU A 314 14.03 -5.55 -3.13
CA LEU A 314 13.23 -5.24 -1.94
C LEU A 314 12.18 -4.15 -2.21
N LEU A 315 10.94 -4.41 -1.80
CA LEU A 315 9.85 -3.46 -1.69
C LEU A 315 9.59 -3.17 -0.20
N LEU A 316 9.51 -1.88 0.16
CA LEU A 316 9.17 -1.47 1.51
C LEU A 316 7.66 -1.55 1.73
N GLY A 317 7.20 -2.29 2.72
CA GLY A 317 5.80 -2.35 3.11
C GLY A 317 5.29 -1.02 3.64
N PHE A 318 4.15 -0.56 3.15
CA PHE A 318 3.51 0.68 3.54
C PHE A 318 2.06 0.42 3.99
N PRO A 319 1.68 0.80 5.25
CA PRO A 319 0.30 0.67 5.72
C PRO A 319 -0.56 1.81 5.16
N ASN A 320 -1.61 1.47 4.42
CA ASN A 320 -2.59 2.45 3.94
C ASN A 320 -3.84 2.45 4.81
N TYR A 321 -3.65 2.48 6.12
CA TYR A 321 -4.70 2.48 7.13
C TYR A 321 -4.18 3.07 8.43
N ALA A 322 -5.11 3.33 9.34
CA ALA A 322 -4.92 3.89 10.67
C ALA A 322 -5.62 2.99 11.69
N TYR A 323 -5.23 3.12 12.95
CA TYR A 323 -5.90 2.52 14.09
C TYR A 323 -6.37 3.56 15.10
N ASP A 324 -7.54 3.30 15.69
CA ASP A 324 -8.20 4.07 16.74
C ASP A 324 -8.42 3.15 17.94
N TRP A 325 -7.71 3.40 19.03
CA TRP A 325 -7.81 2.65 20.28
C TRP A 325 -8.66 3.38 21.30
N THR A 326 -9.60 2.67 21.91
CA THR A 326 -10.28 3.15 23.12
C THR A 326 -9.38 2.91 24.33
N LEU A 327 -9.24 3.94 25.18
CA LEU A 327 -8.42 3.91 26.40
C LEU A 327 -9.26 3.76 27.66
N PRO A 328 -8.74 3.15 28.76
CA PRO A 328 -7.38 2.60 28.86
C PRO A 328 -7.21 1.33 28.03
N TYR A 329 -6.00 1.13 27.48
CA TYR A 329 -5.68 -0.11 26.80
C TYR A 329 -5.59 -1.27 27.79
N GLU A 330 -6.30 -2.36 27.51
CA GLU A 330 -6.27 -3.61 28.26
C GLU A 330 -5.87 -4.77 27.37
N ALA A 331 -4.71 -5.38 27.67
CA ALA A 331 -4.18 -6.49 26.86
C ALA A 331 -5.17 -7.67 26.76
N GLY A 332 -5.43 -8.11 25.53
CA GLY A 332 -6.38 -9.19 25.24
C GLY A 332 -7.86 -8.77 25.21
N LEU A 333 -8.20 -7.56 25.60
CA LEU A 333 -9.57 -7.02 25.58
C LEU A 333 -9.74 -5.87 24.58
N THR A 334 -8.83 -4.89 24.61
CA THR A 334 -8.91 -3.75 23.72
C THR A 334 -8.64 -4.19 22.28
N ARG A 335 -9.56 -3.82 21.38
CA ARG A 335 -9.44 -4.01 19.95
C ARG A 335 -9.56 -2.66 19.26
N ALA A 336 -8.49 -2.23 18.60
CA ALA A 336 -8.51 -0.99 17.82
C ALA A 336 -9.47 -1.08 16.63
N ALA A 337 -10.16 0.00 16.36
CA ALA A 337 -10.91 0.16 15.11
C ALA A 337 -9.97 0.55 13.98
N THR A 338 -10.21 0.01 12.78
CA THR A 338 -9.42 0.33 11.58
C THR A 338 -10.11 1.38 10.75
N LEU A 339 -9.39 2.43 10.34
CA LEU A 339 -9.91 3.50 9.48
C LEU A 339 -8.90 3.86 8.38
N GLY A 340 -9.31 4.66 7.39
CA GLY A 340 -8.40 5.20 6.38
C GLY A 340 -7.66 6.43 6.89
N ASN A 341 -6.49 6.73 6.31
CA ASN A 341 -5.68 7.88 6.70
C ASN A 341 -6.40 9.22 6.49
N GLU A 342 -7.12 9.40 5.38
CA GLU A 342 -7.96 10.58 5.14
C GLU A 342 -9.12 10.68 6.16
N ALA A 343 -9.72 9.54 6.52
CA ALA A 343 -10.77 9.48 7.53
C ALA A 343 -10.26 9.80 8.93
N ALA A 344 -9.01 9.42 9.27
CA ALA A 344 -8.37 9.79 10.53
C ALA A 344 -8.16 11.32 10.63
N ALA A 345 -7.68 11.95 9.57
CA ALA A 345 -7.55 13.41 9.52
C ALA A 345 -8.91 14.12 9.62
N GLN A 346 -9.96 13.57 8.98
CA GLN A 346 -11.33 14.09 9.12
C GLN A 346 -11.87 13.91 10.53
N LEU A 347 -11.62 12.78 11.18
CA LEU A 347 -12.02 12.51 12.57
C LEU A 347 -11.37 13.50 13.53
N ALA A 348 -10.09 13.83 13.35
CA ALA A 348 -9.42 14.87 14.14
C ALA A 348 -10.14 16.22 14.03
N PHE A 349 -10.58 16.60 12.83
CA PHE A 349 -11.38 17.82 12.65
C PHE A 349 -12.75 17.72 13.36
N ASP A 350 -13.48 16.64 13.15
CA ASP A 350 -14.85 16.46 13.67
C ASP A 350 -14.87 16.43 15.21
N THR A 351 -13.78 16.01 15.84
CA THR A 351 -13.60 16.00 17.29
C THR A 351 -12.92 17.26 17.83
N GLY A 352 -12.50 18.19 16.95
CA GLY A 352 -11.77 19.40 17.34
C GLY A 352 -10.36 19.12 17.88
N SER A 353 -9.78 17.99 17.52
CA SER A 353 -8.47 17.57 18.00
C SER A 353 -7.32 18.18 17.20
N GLU A 354 -6.22 18.48 17.88
CA GLU A 354 -4.95 18.83 17.27
C GLU A 354 -4.19 17.55 16.89
N ILE A 355 -3.58 17.54 15.71
CA ILE A 355 -2.74 16.44 15.22
C ILE A 355 -1.29 16.71 15.62
N PHE A 356 -0.73 15.82 16.42
CA PHE A 356 0.68 15.81 16.80
C PHE A 356 1.49 14.95 15.82
N PHE A 357 2.81 15.07 15.91
CA PHE A 357 3.73 14.29 15.10
C PHE A 357 4.84 13.70 15.97
N ASP A 358 4.99 12.40 15.96
CA ASP A 358 6.06 11.70 16.67
C ASP A 358 7.31 11.70 15.79
N GLU A 359 8.33 12.44 16.19
CA GLU A 359 9.56 12.62 15.41
C GLU A 359 10.39 11.32 15.26
N PRO A 360 10.55 10.46 16.28
CA PRO A 360 11.22 9.18 16.12
C PRO A 360 10.49 8.20 15.19
N ALA A 361 9.15 8.13 15.32
CA ALA A 361 8.32 7.28 14.48
C ALA A 361 8.03 7.89 13.11
N GLN A 362 8.22 9.22 12.96
CA GLN A 362 7.81 9.99 11.77
C GLN A 362 6.35 9.73 11.40
N THR A 363 5.46 9.78 12.41
CA THR A 363 4.05 9.37 12.27
C THR A 363 3.14 10.34 12.99
N PRO A 364 2.04 10.82 12.37
CA PRO A 364 1.04 11.64 13.01
C PRO A 364 0.13 10.83 13.94
N TRP A 365 -0.32 11.48 15.00
CA TRP A 365 -1.27 10.93 15.96
C TRP A 365 -2.11 12.03 16.63
N PHE A 366 -3.25 11.66 17.21
CA PHE A 366 -4.05 12.53 18.04
C PHE A 366 -4.86 11.74 19.06
N SER A 367 -5.40 12.42 20.06
CA SER A 367 -6.38 11.86 20.99
C SER A 367 -7.66 12.69 21.00
N TYR A 368 -8.78 12.03 21.32
CA TYR A 368 -10.07 12.68 21.45
C TYR A 368 -10.93 11.99 22.53
N THR A 369 -12.01 12.66 22.96
CA THR A 369 -13.01 12.05 23.82
C THR A 369 -14.26 11.75 23.00
N GLY A 370 -14.66 10.48 22.97
CA GLY A 370 -15.86 10.02 22.28
C GLY A 370 -17.15 10.53 22.93
N MET A 371 -18.29 10.40 22.25
CA MET A 371 -19.60 10.80 22.78
C MET A 371 -20.02 9.98 24.00
N ASP A 372 -19.47 8.82 24.20
CA ASP A 372 -19.64 7.95 25.37
C ASP A 372 -18.73 8.33 26.57
N GLY A 373 -17.89 9.34 26.38
CA GLY A 373 -16.92 9.81 27.38
C GLY A 373 -15.61 9.01 27.42
N ALA A 374 -15.44 7.99 26.57
CA ALA A 374 -14.19 7.27 26.47
C ALA A 374 -13.11 8.11 25.77
N VAL A 375 -11.87 7.98 26.23
CA VAL A 375 -10.72 8.60 25.58
C VAL A 375 -10.22 7.67 24.48
N HIS A 376 -9.88 8.24 23.35
CA HIS A 376 -9.36 7.53 22.18
C HIS A 376 -7.97 8.05 21.81
N GLU A 377 -7.16 7.20 21.22
CA GLU A 377 -5.87 7.55 20.62
C GLU A 377 -5.79 6.96 19.21
N VAL A 378 -5.47 7.83 18.25
CA VAL A 378 -5.43 7.48 16.81
C VAL A 378 -4.03 7.70 16.27
N TRP A 379 -3.49 6.66 15.60
CA TRP A 379 -2.24 6.73 14.84
C TRP A 379 -2.52 6.44 13.36
N PHE A 380 -1.94 7.24 12.47
CA PHE A 380 -2.22 7.16 11.03
C PHE A 380 -1.01 7.61 10.20
N GLU A 381 -1.11 7.52 8.88
CA GLU A 381 -0.08 8.01 7.96
C GLU A 381 -0.53 9.30 7.28
N ASP A 382 0.41 10.24 7.09
CA ASP A 382 0.20 11.45 6.28
C ASP A 382 1.34 11.66 5.28
N VAL A 383 1.34 12.80 4.59
CA VAL A 383 2.38 13.10 3.60
C VAL A 383 3.77 13.20 4.20
N ARG A 384 3.93 13.52 5.49
CA ARG A 384 5.23 13.56 6.18
C ARG A 384 5.78 12.17 6.37
N SER A 385 4.97 11.27 6.91
CA SER A 385 5.34 9.87 7.14
C SER A 385 5.57 9.12 5.83
N SER A 386 4.78 9.41 4.79
CA SER A 386 4.98 8.89 3.45
C SER A 386 6.32 9.35 2.88
N PHE A 387 6.61 10.66 2.95
CA PHE A 387 7.87 11.23 2.47
C PHE A 387 9.10 10.61 3.15
N ALA A 388 9.02 10.39 4.47
CA ALA A 388 10.07 9.75 5.24
C ALA A 388 10.32 8.30 4.78
N LYS A 389 9.25 7.51 4.55
CA LYS A 389 9.35 6.13 4.05
C LYS A 389 9.88 6.07 2.60
N PHE A 390 9.45 6.97 1.71
CA PHE A 390 10.06 7.12 0.39
C PHE A 390 11.54 7.53 0.48
N GLY A 391 11.90 8.29 1.52
CA GLY A 391 13.30 8.60 1.83
C GLY A 391 14.15 7.36 2.05
N LEU A 392 13.65 6.36 2.81
CA LEU A 392 14.34 5.08 3.01
C LEU A 392 14.49 4.30 1.70
N VAL A 393 13.45 4.28 0.84
CA VAL A 393 13.55 3.60 -0.46
C VAL A 393 14.72 4.15 -1.27
N ARG A 394 14.89 5.47 -1.32
CA ARG A 394 16.00 6.12 -2.02
C ARG A 394 17.33 5.91 -1.32
N GLN A 395 17.39 6.09 0.00
CA GLN A 395 18.60 5.98 0.80
C GLN A 395 19.25 4.60 0.68
N TYR A 396 18.44 3.54 0.68
CA TYR A 396 18.91 2.15 0.62
C TYR A 396 18.88 1.54 -0.78
N GLY A 397 18.46 2.28 -1.80
CA GLY A 397 18.36 1.79 -3.19
C GLY A 397 17.32 0.68 -3.36
N LEU A 398 16.24 0.71 -2.58
CA LEU A 398 15.17 -0.28 -2.68
C LEU A 398 14.40 -0.12 -4.00
N ARG A 399 13.74 -1.17 -4.43
CA ARG A 399 12.95 -1.19 -5.66
C ARG A 399 11.74 -0.26 -5.62
N GLY A 400 11.10 -0.12 -4.47
CA GLY A 400 9.89 0.68 -4.33
C GLY A 400 9.10 0.35 -3.07
N LEU A 401 7.77 0.50 -3.16
CA LEU A 401 6.84 0.25 -2.05
C LEU A 401 5.79 -0.78 -2.42
N GLY A 402 5.37 -1.55 -1.40
CA GLY A 402 4.21 -2.42 -1.43
C GLY A 402 3.17 -1.99 -0.40
N TYR A 403 1.96 -1.68 -0.87
CA TYR A 403 0.90 -1.14 -0.03
C TYR A 403 -0.01 -2.23 0.52
N TRP A 404 -0.11 -2.33 1.81
CA TRP A 404 -1.20 -3.00 2.50
C TRP A 404 -2.19 -1.93 2.97
N ASN A 405 -3.31 -1.63 2.30
CA ASN A 405 -3.74 -2.11 1.00
C ASN A 405 -4.41 -0.96 0.19
N PHE A 406 -4.89 -1.23 -1.02
CA PHE A 406 -5.57 -0.25 -1.87
C PHE A 406 -7.09 -0.13 -1.61
N MET A 407 -7.56 -0.60 -0.45
CA MET A 407 -8.97 -0.56 -0.08
C MET A 407 -9.46 0.84 0.33
N ARG A 408 -8.55 1.78 0.60
CA ARG A 408 -8.85 3.11 1.12
C ARG A 408 -8.16 4.19 0.31
N PRO A 409 -8.82 5.36 0.10
CA PRO A 409 -8.20 6.47 -0.61
C PRO A 409 -7.07 7.09 0.22
N PHE A 410 -6.04 7.58 -0.46
CA PHE A 410 -4.99 8.41 0.11
C PHE A 410 -4.38 9.28 -1.01
N ALA A 411 -5.14 10.28 -1.45
CA ALA A 411 -4.83 11.09 -2.63
C ALA A 411 -3.46 11.78 -2.59
N ALA A 412 -3.02 12.22 -1.41
CA ALA A 412 -1.75 12.92 -1.24
C ALA A 412 -0.53 11.99 -1.30
N ASN A 413 -0.70 10.68 -1.01
CA ASN A 413 0.42 9.74 -0.83
C ASN A 413 1.16 9.38 -2.12
N PHE A 414 0.46 9.25 -3.24
CA PHE A 414 1.03 8.70 -4.48
C PHE A 414 1.75 9.74 -5.37
N ARG A 415 2.30 10.82 -4.81
CA ARG A 415 2.75 11.97 -5.59
C ARG A 415 4.25 12.25 -5.53
N TYR A 416 5.00 11.32 -4.95
CA TYR A 416 6.45 11.43 -4.77
C TYR A 416 7.25 10.91 -5.94
#